data_05d2cf1a7ca7e69c5d9420ddcf1cda1c
#
_entry.id   05d2cf1a7ca7e69c5d9420ddcf1cda1c
#
_cell.length_a   1.000
_cell.length_b   1.000
_cell.length_c   1.000
_cell.angle_alpha   90.00
_cell.angle_beta   90.00
_cell.angle_gamma   90.00
#
_symmetry.space_group_name_H-M   'P 1'
#
loop_
_entity.id
_entity.type
_entity.pdbx_description
1 polymer ?
#
loop_
_entity_poly.entity_id
_entity_poly.type
_entity_poly.pdbx_seq_one_letter_code
_entity_poly.pdbx_strand_id
1 'polypeptide(L)'
;MAAHQPAKWIWTDNDFDAMGWHDATLWAMLADPERFEFLVDLDYIFEWVKPAPEETYYKFWIAPVTMIFENAHTVKLDIESSQGTIEVADLHRENPRPTPNGKLEERTYRFECQEGEISLLATGFQMIVRRNPALLSAQSLNLELREGVSFDRRPATQE
;
A
#
# COMPACT_ATOMS: atom_id res chain seq x y z
N MET A 1 16.57 21.03 -2.59
CA MET A 1 16.28 19.95 -1.65
C MET A 1 16.59 18.62 -2.32
N ALA A 2 17.32 17.76 -1.64
CA ALA A 2 17.62 16.44 -2.19
C ALA A 2 16.33 15.61 -2.34
N ALA A 3 16.26 14.81 -3.41
CA ALA A 3 15.15 13.90 -3.60
C ALA A 3 15.20 12.81 -2.52
N HIS A 4 14.03 12.42 -2.03
CA HIS A 4 13.91 11.32 -1.10
C HIS A 4 14.10 10.00 -1.84
N GLN A 5 14.91 9.12 -1.25
CA GLN A 5 15.02 7.76 -1.73
C GLN A 5 14.46 6.81 -0.69
N PRO A 6 13.55 5.92 -1.07
CA PRO A 6 13.11 4.90 -0.13
C PRO A 6 14.29 3.96 0.17
N ALA A 7 14.30 3.39 1.37
CA ALA A 7 15.33 2.43 1.75
C ALA A 7 15.35 1.20 0.82
N LYS A 8 14.19 0.86 0.26
CA LYS A 8 14.02 -0.22 -0.70
C LYS A 8 13.04 0.18 -1.77
N TRP A 9 13.20 -0.38 -2.96
CA TRP A 9 12.23 -0.24 -4.06
C TRP A 9 11.21 -1.38 -4.10
N ILE A 10 11.57 -2.51 -3.49
CA ILE A 10 10.67 -3.66 -3.30
C ILE A 10 10.69 -4.02 -1.82
N TRP A 11 9.52 -3.92 -1.21
CA TRP A 11 9.28 -4.30 0.18
C TRP A 11 8.51 -5.60 0.21
N THR A 12 8.73 -6.43 1.22
CA THR A 12 8.06 -7.72 1.34
C THR A 12 7.41 -7.88 2.70
N ASP A 13 6.71 -8.99 2.87
CA ASP A 13 6.09 -9.36 4.13
C ASP A 13 7.08 -9.39 5.30
N ASN A 14 8.35 -9.67 5.02
CA ASN A 14 9.42 -9.65 6.03
C ASN A 14 9.70 -8.25 6.56
N ASP A 15 9.31 -7.22 5.83
CA ASP A 15 9.50 -5.83 6.23
C ASP A 15 8.28 -5.26 6.97
N PHE A 16 7.23 -6.06 7.16
CA PHE A 16 5.92 -5.58 7.64
C PHE A 16 6.03 -4.75 8.91
N ASP A 17 6.81 -5.21 9.89
CA ASP A 17 6.92 -4.53 11.19
C ASP A 17 7.63 -3.17 11.10
N ALA A 18 8.37 -2.91 10.03
CA ALA A 18 9.03 -1.63 9.78
C ALA A 18 8.19 -0.69 8.91
N MET A 19 7.03 -1.14 8.43
CA MET A 19 6.18 -0.37 7.51
C MET A 19 5.03 0.30 8.26
N GLY A 20 4.57 1.44 7.75
CA GLY A 20 3.43 2.16 8.29
C GLY A 20 2.41 2.47 7.19
N TRP A 21 1.14 2.35 7.52
CA TRP A 21 0.06 2.40 6.53
C TRP A 21 -0.91 3.57 6.73
N HIS A 22 -0.71 4.33 7.81
CA HIS A 22 -1.61 5.41 8.21
C HIS A 22 -1.73 6.48 7.11
N ASP A 23 -2.95 6.80 6.75
CA ASP A 23 -3.33 7.83 5.77
C ASP A 23 -2.97 7.50 4.31
N ALA A 24 -2.61 6.27 4.00
CA ALA A 24 -2.40 5.84 2.62
C ALA A 24 -3.74 5.87 1.86
N THR A 25 -3.72 6.40 0.64
CA THR A 25 -4.92 6.42 -0.21
C THR A 25 -4.93 5.22 -1.14
N LEU A 26 -6.02 4.45 -1.11
CA LEU A 26 -6.21 3.30 -1.97
C LEU A 26 -6.91 3.73 -3.26
N TRP A 27 -6.27 3.49 -4.40
CA TRP A 27 -6.77 3.92 -5.70
C TRP A 27 -7.52 2.84 -6.46
N ALA A 28 -7.04 1.58 -6.39
CA ALA A 28 -7.63 0.51 -7.17
C ALA A 28 -7.25 -0.86 -6.61
N MET A 29 -8.06 -1.85 -6.96
CA MET A 29 -7.83 -3.25 -6.59
C MET A 29 -8.07 -4.12 -7.81
N LEU A 30 -7.32 -5.22 -7.91
CA LEU A 30 -7.43 -6.17 -9.00
C LEU A 30 -7.28 -7.60 -8.47
N ALA A 31 -8.27 -8.43 -8.72
CA ALA A 31 -8.15 -9.87 -8.49
C ALA A 31 -7.57 -10.53 -9.75
N ASP A 32 -6.52 -11.32 -9.59
CA ASP A 32 -5.91 -12.10 -10.66
C ASP A 32 -6.01 -13.59 -10.31
N PRO A 33 -7.09 -14.27 -10.72
CA PRO A 33 -7.30 -15.67 -10.37
C PRO A 33 -6.35 -16.63 -11.10
N GLU A 34 -5.75 -16.22 -12.21
CA GLU A 34 -4.79 -17.05 -12.92
C GLU A 34 -3.48 -17.21 -12.17
N ARG A 35 -3.08 -16.16 -11.45
CA ARG A 35 -1.85 -16.15 -10.65
C ARG A 35 -2.12 -16.33 -9.18
N PHE A 36 -3.37 -16.43 -8.75
CA PHE A 36 -3.77 -16.49 -7.35
C PHE A 36 -3.27 -15.27 -6.57
N GLU A 37 -3.37 -14.09 -7.20
CA GLU A 37 -2.90 -12.85 -6.61
C GLU A 37 -4.03 -11.84 -6.46
N PHE A 38 -3.87 -10.97 -5.47
CA PHE A 38 -4.73 -9.80 -5.30
C PHE A 38 -3.82 -8.59 -5.26
N LEU A 39 -4.06 -7.62 -6.14
CA LEU A 39 -3.21 -6.44 -6.29
C LEU A 39 -3.93 -5.20 -5.80
N VAL A 40 -3.18 -4.30 -5.20
CA VAL A 40 -3.69 -3.02 -4.71
C VAL A 40 -2.77 -1.91 -5.22
N ASP A 41 -3.37 -0.86 -5.77
CA ASP A 41 -2.67 0.38 -6.13
C ASP A 41 -2.96 1.42 -5.06
N LEU A 42 -1.92 1.86 -4.35
CA LEU A 42 -2.09 2.87 -3.31
C LEU A 42 -0.95 3.88 -3.31
N ASP A 43 -1.18 5.01 -2.64
CA ASP A 43 -0.16 6.01 -2.36
C ASP A 43 0.44 5.71 -0.99
N TYR A 44 1.73 5.36 -0.96
CA TYR A 44 2.41 5.03 0.29
C TYR A 44 3.20 6.24 0.78
N ILE A 45 3.01 6.58 2.05
CA ILE A 45 3.72 7.68 2.70
C ILE A 45 4.99 7.15 3.35
N PHE A 46 6.16 7.49 2.78
CA PHE A 46 7.45 7.03 3.27
C PHE A 46 7.95 7.82 4.45
N GLU A 47 7.62 9.11 4.50
CA GLU A 47 8.11 9.97 5.58
C GLU A 47 7.15 11.13 5.81
N TRP A 48 6.88 11.40 7.07
CA TRP A 48 6.14 12.56 7.55
C TRP A 48 7.17 13.62 7.96
N VAL A 49 7.20 14.73 7.24
CA VAL A 49 8.16 15.82 7.46
C VAL A 49 7.52 16.86 8.36
N LYS A 50 8.10 17.05 9.54
CA LYS A 50 7.62 18.05 10.51
C LYS A 50 7.73 19.44 9.92
N PRO A 51 6.76 20.34 10.22
CA PRO A 51 6.85 21.72 9.76
C PRO A 51 8.04 22.44 10.40
N ALA A 52 8.67 23.35 9.63
CA ALA A 52 9.66 24.28 10.17
C ALA A 52 8.96 25.25 11.16
N PRO A 53 9.72 25.97 12.04
CA PRO A 53 9.11 26.87 13.04
C PRO A 53 8.13 27.88 12.47
N GLU A 54 8.34 28.35 11.24
CA GLU A 54 7.47 29.31 10.56
C GLU A 54 6.32 28.65 9.80
N GLU A 55 6.31 27.32 9.69
CA GLU A 55 5.28 26.57 8.98
C GLU A 55 4.27 25.97 9.96
N THR A 56 3.07 25.65 9.45
CA THR A 56 1.99 25.11 10.28
C THR A 56 1.74 23.63 10.02
N TYR A 57 1.96 23.16 8.80
CA TYR A 57 1.52 21.85 8.35
C TYR A 57 2.68 20.92 8.02
N TYR A 58 2.44 19.61 8.22
CA TYR A 58 3.34 18.56 7.77
C TYR A 58 3.42 18.52 6.24
N LYS A 59 4.54 18.00 5.75
CA LYS A 59 4.69 17.58 4.36
C LYS A 59 4.96 16.08 4.36
N PHE A 60 4.79 15.46 3.20
CA PHE A 60 4.82 14.00 3.08
C PHE A 60 5.60 13.60 1.84
N TRP A 61 6.52 12.64 2.01
CA TRP A 61 7.17 11.98 0.89
C TRP A 61 6.31 10.78 0.48
N ILE A 62 5.68 10.86 -0.69
CA ILE A 62 4.66 9.90 -1.15
C ILE A 62 5.02 9.34 -2.51
N ALA A 63 4.82 8.04 -2.71
CA ALA A 63 4.97 7.41 -4.01
C ALA A 63 3.82 6.44 -4.28
N PRO A 64 3.44 6.27 -5.56
CA PRO A 64 2.50 5.23 -5.94
C PRO A 64 3.19 3.88 -5.85
N VAL A 65 2.50 2.90 -5.28
CA VAL A 65 3.02 1.55 -5.09
C VAL A 65 2.01 0.52 -5.59
N THR A 66 2.52 -0.64 -6.01
CA THR A 66 1.71 -1.81 -6.27
C THR A 66 1.96 -2.83 -5.17
N MET A 67 0.92 -3.20 -4.44
CA MET A 67 0.98 -4.32 -3.51
C MET A 67 0.47 -5.57 -4.21
N ILE A 68 1.20 -6.67 -4.06
CA ILE A 68 0.85 -7.95 -4.64
C ILE A 68 0.74 -8.96 -3.51
N PHE A 69 -0.49 -9.36 -3.18
CA PHE A 69 -0.73 -10.40 -2.18
C PHE A 69 -0.69 -11.75 -2.88
N GLU A 70 0.12 -12.67 -2.35
CA GLU A 70 0.43 -13.96 -2.98
C GLU A 70 -0.43 -15.07 -2.42
N ASN A 71 -0.87 -15.98 -3.30
CA ASN A 71 -1.79 -17.06 -2.96
C ASN A 71 -3.04 -16.53 -2.24
N ALA A 72 -3.60 -15.48 -2.80
CA ALA A 72 -4.69 -14.72 -2.20
C ALA A 72 -6.04 -15.41 -2.44
N HIS A 73 -6.88 -15.42 -1.41
CA HIS A 73 -8.24 -15.94 -1.50
C HIS A 73 -9.11 -15.34 -0.38
N THR A 74 -10.39 -15.65 -0.42
CA THR A 74 -11.36 -15.21 0.58
C THR A 74 -11.32 -13.68 0.76
N VAL A 75 -11.40 -12.98 -0.37
CA VAL A 75 -11.39 -11.51 -0.38
C VAL A 75 -12.77 -11.00 0.02
N LYS A 76 -12.81 -10.11 1.02
CA LYS A 76 -14.03 -9.49 1.52
C LYS A 76 -13.88 -7.98 1.45
N LEU A 77 -14.90 -7.33 0.90
CA LEU A 77 -14.95 -5.87 0.77
C LEU A 77 -16.18 -5.35 1.49
N ASP A 78 -15.97 -4.46 2.46
CA ASP A 78 -17.06 -3.79 3.17
C ASP A 78 -16.70 -2.31 3.26
N ILE A 79 -16.97 -1.59 2.19
CA ILE A 79 -16.59 -0.17 2.04
C ILE A 79 -17.85 0.63 1.68
N GLU A 80 -18.05 1.71 2.43
CA GLU A 80 -19.05 2.73 2.11
C GLU A 80 -18.38 4.09 2.14
N SER A 81 -18.12 4.66 0.97
CA SER A 81 -17.44 5.95 0.85
C SER A 81 -18.38 6.95 0.19
N SER A 82 -18.81 7.96 0.93
CA SER A 82 -19.71 8.99 0.41
C SER A 82 -19.04 9.88 -0.63
N GLN A 83 -17.73 10.02 -0.60
CA GLN A 83 -16.98 10.85 -1.55
C GLN A 83 -16.17 10.03 -2.56
N GLY A 84 -16.20 8.70 -2.45
CA GLY A 84 -15.47 7.82 -3.35
C GLY A 84 -14.00 7.60 -2.99
N THR A 85 -13.49 8.24 -1.95
CA THR A 85 -12.12 8.02 -1.48
C THR A 85 -12.05 6.84 -0.51
N ILE A 86 -10.96 6.10 -0.52
CA ILE A 86 -10.70 5.03 0.44
C ILE A 86 -9.35 5.32 1.07
N GLU A 87 -9.38 5.66 2.36
CA GLU A 87 -8.19 6.02 3.12
C GLU A 87 -7.88 4.96 4.15
N VAL A 88 -6.68 4.40 4.07
CA VAL A 88 -6.23 3.34 4.97
C VAL A 88 -5.81 3.96 6.31
N ALA A 89 -6.37 3.44 7.40
CA ALA A 89 -5.93 3.79 8.74
C ALA A 89 -4.76 2.90 9.18
N ASP A 90 -4.84 1.61 8.86
CA ASP A 90 -3.78 0.66 9.16
C ASP A 90 -3.96 -0.62 8.33
N LEU A 91 -2.89 -1.41 8.22
CA LEU A 91 -2.93 -2.75 7.68
C LEU A 91 -2.55 -3.72 8.80
N HIS A 92 -3.45 -4.64 9.10
CA HIS A 92 -3.26 -5.68 10.11
C HIS A 92 -2.89 -7.01 9.46
N ARG A 93 -1.98 -7.73 10.08
CA ARG A 93 -1.57 -9.06 9.67
C ARG A 93 -1.82 -10.00 10.86
N GLU A 94 -2.78 -10.91 10.71
CA GLU A 94 -3.36 -11.66 11.83
C GLU A 94 -3.52 -13.14 11.50
N ASN A 95 -3.72 -13.94 12.55
CA ASN A 95 -4.20 -15.32 12.48
C ASN A 95 -3.39 -16.23 11.55
N PRO A 96 -2.08 -16.44 11.84
CA PRO A 96 -1.28 -17.37 11.04
C PRO A 96 -1.88 -18.77 11.12
N ARG A 97 -1.94 -19.44 9.97
CA ARG A 97 -2.46 -20.81 9.87
C ARG A 97 -1.83 -21.51 8.66
N PRO A 98 -1.85 -22.86 8.62
CA PRO A 98 -1.41 -23.58 7.42
C PRO A 98 -2.33 -23.26 6.24
N THR A 99 -1.75 -23.23 5.02
CA THR A 99 -2.55 -23.20 3.80
C THR A 99 -3.37 -24.49 3.68
N PRO A 100 -4.44 -24.51 2.85
CA PRO A 100 -5.27 -25.71 2.70
C PRO A 100 -4.49 -26.97 2.32
N ASN A 101 -3.39 -26.84 1.55
CA ASN A 101 -2.55 -27.97 1.20
C ASN A 101 -1.48 -28.29 2.25
N GLY A 102 -1.38 -27.52 3.33
CA GLY A 102 -0.43 -27.72 4.42
C GLY A 102 1.02 -27.40 4.11
N LYS A 103 1.32 -26.85 2.94
CA LYS A 103 2.71 -26.63 2.51
C LYS A 103 3.29 -25.28 2.92
N LEU A 104 2.44 -24.27 3.13
CA LEU A 104 2.85 -22.92 3.48
C LEU A 104 2.04 -22.41 4.66
N GLU A 105 2.40 -21.25 5.17
CA GLU A 105 1.63 -20.52 6.16
C GLU A 105 0.92 -19.35 5.48
N GLU A 106 -0.33 -19.13 5.82
CA GLU A 106 -1.07 -17.97 5.37
C GLU A 106 -1.59 -17.17 6.57
N ARG A 107 -1.91 -15.90 6.32
CA ARG A 107 -2.44 -14.98 7.33
C ARG A 107 -3.59 -14.18 6.78
N THR A 108 -4.40 -13.63 7.68
CA THR A 108 -5.40 -12.64 7.30
C THR A 108 -4.73 -11.28 7.25
N TYR A 109 -4.85 -10.61 6.10
CA TYR A 109 -4.46 -9.22 5.91
C TYR A 109 -5.73 -8.38 5.89
N ARG A 110 -5.78 -7.39 6.76
CA ARG A 110 -6.98 -6.59 6.93
C ARG A 110 -6.62 -5.11 6.84
N PHE A 111 -7.08 -4.47 5.77
CA PHE A 111 -7.01 -3.02 5.64
C PHE A 111 -8.13 -2.41 6.46
N GLU A 112 -7.78 -1.77 7.56
CA GLU A 112 -8.69 -0.93 8.31
C GLU A 112 -8.71 0.42 7.62
N CYS A 113 -9.87 0.83 7.11
CA CYS A 113 -10.04 2.07 6.36
C CYS A 113 -10.99 3.00 7.10
N GLN A 114 -10.91 4.30 6.81
CA GLN A 114 -11.88 5.26 7.34
C GLN A 114 -13.30 4.92 6.88
N GLU A 115 -13.43 4.32 5.69
CA GLU A 115 -14.71 4.01 5.04
C GLU A 115 -15.17 2.57 5.26
N GLY A 116 -14.42 1.75 5.99
CA GLY A 116 -14.77 0.35 6.22
C GLY A 116 -13.55 -0.55 6.28
N GLU A 117 -13.67 -1.75 5.69
CA GLU A 117 -12.66 -2.77 5.83
C GLU A 117 -12.51 -3.60 4.55
N ILE A 118 -11.29 -3.99 4.25
CA ILE A 118 -10.96 -4.94 3.18
C ILE A 118 -10.09 -6.03 3.80
N SER A 119 -10.48 -7.29 3.65
CA SER A 119 -9.69 -8.39 4.19
C SER A 119 -9.49 -9.50 3.16
N LEU A 120 -8.39 -10.23 3.31
CA LEU A 120 -8.07 -11.38 2.46
C LEU A 120 -7.12 -12.30 3.20
N LEU A 121 -7.02 -13.53 2.71
CA LEU A 121 -6.02 -14.49 3.14
C LEU A 121 -4.92 -14.56 2.09
N ALA A 122 -3.67 -14.57 2.52
CA ALA A 122 -2.52 -14.65 1.62
C ALA A 122 -1.31 -15.21 2.36
N THR A 123 -0.34 -15.72 1.60
CA THR A 123 0.91 -16.24 2.17
C THR A 123 1.95 -15.16 2.40
N GLY A 124 1.75 -13.98 1.85
CA GLY A 124 2.63 -12.84 1.99
C GLY A 124 2.32 -11.80 0.93
N PHE A 125 3.15 -10.74 0.90
CA PHE A 125 3.00 -9.71 -0.11
C PHE A 125 4.33 -9.14 -0.55
N GLN A 126 4.30 -8.48 -1.70
CA GLN A 126 5.35 -7.57 -2.15
C GLN A 126 4.74 -6.19 -2.34
N MET A 127 5.49 -5.15 -2.03
CA MET A 127 5.12 -3.77 -2.34
C MET A 127 6.19 -3.19 -3.26
N ILE A 128 5.78 -2.83 -4.47
CA ILE A 128 6.67 -2.33 -5.52
C ILE A 128 6.51 -0.81 -5.59
N VAL A 129 7.59 -0.07 -5.38
CA VAL A 129 7.58 1.39 -5.48
C VAL A 129 7.77 1.77 -6.94
N ARG A 130 6.72 2.30 -7.58
CA ARG A 130 6.71 2.51 -9.03
C ARG A 130 7.38 3.79 -9.49
N ARG A 131 7.49 4.79 -8.62
CA ARG A 131 8.07 6.10 -8.94
C ARG A 131 8.84 6.63 -7.75
N ASN A 132 9.72 7.59 -8.02
CA ASN A 132 10.39 8.31 -6.94
C ASN A 132 9.36 9.03 -6.08
N PRO A 133 9.48 9.00 -4.75
CA PRO A 133 8.60 9.76 -3.89
C PRO A 133 8.64 11.25 -4.21
N ALA A 134 7.48 11.89 -4.14
CA ALA A 134 7.32 13.35 -4.28
C ALA A 134 7.01 13.96 -2.92
N LEU A 135 7.49 15.17 -2.69
CA LEU A 135 7.22 15.92 -1.46
C LEU A 135 5.98 16.78 -1.66
N LEU A 136 4.95 16.50 -0.88
CA LEU A 136 3.68 17.20 -0.99
C LEU A 136 3.18 17.64 0.39
N SER A 137 2.33 18.66 0.40
CA SER A 137 1.58 19.07 1.59
C SER A 137 0.29 18.26 1.77
N ALA A 138 -0.09 17.46 0.78
CA ALA A 138 -1.23 16.55 0.83
C ALA A 138 -0.78 15.11 1.09
N GLN A 139 -1.67 14.28 1.60
CA GLN A 139 -1.39 12.88 1.92
C GLN A 139 -1.66 11.93 0.76
N SER A 140 -2.08 12.45 -0.37
CA SER A 140 -2.29 11.66 -1.58
C SER A 140 -1.76 12.39 -2.81
N LEU A 141 -1.40 11.61 -3.82
CA LEU A 141 -1.02 12.13 -5.13
C LEU A 141 -2.27 12.38 -5.97
N ASN A 142 -2.22 13.32 -6.91
CA ASN A 142 -3.27 13.41 -7.91
C ASN A 142 -2.96 12.49 -9.10
N LEU A 143 -3.94 12.29 -9.97
CA LEU A 143 -3.79 11.37 -11.11
C LEU A 143 -2.63 11.75 -12.04
N GLU A 144 -2.38 13.04 -12.20
CA GLU A 144 -1.29 13.51 -13.06
C GLU A 144 0.08 13.16 -12.45
N LEU A 145 0.28 13.46 -11.18
CA LEU A 145 1.55 13.19 -10.50
C LEU A 145 1.87 11.70 -10.41
N ARG A 146 0.86 10.87 -10.24
CA ARG A 146 1.06 9.42 -10.13
C ARG A 146 1.01 8.69 -11.47
N GLU A 147 0.69 9.41 -12.54
CA GLU A 147 0.48 8.86 -13.90
C GLU A 147 -0.65 7.84 -13.96
N GLY A 148 -1.73 8.14 -13.24
CA GLY A 148 -2.94 7.31 -13.27
C GLY A 148 -2.87 6.11 -12.34
N VAL A 149 -3.82 5.18 -12.54
CA VAL A 149 -3.89 3.91 -11.84
C VAL A 149 -3.05 2.88 -12.59
N SER A 150 -2.30 2.08 -11.84
CA SER A 150 -1.44 1.05 -12.44
C SER A 150 -1.23 -0.12 -11.48
N PHE A 151 -1.11 -1.31 -12.06
CA PHE A 151 -0.69 -2.52 -11.34
C PHE A 151 0.66 -3.01 -11.88
N ASP A 152 1.48 -2.09 -12.38
CA ASP A 152 2.81 -2.39 -12.90
C ASP A 152 3.69 -2.94 -11.76
N ARG A 153 4.48 -3.95 -12.08
CA ARG A 153 5.38 -4.65 -11.14
C ARG A 153 6.82 -4.21 -11.25
N ARG A 154 7.09 -3.22 -12.10
CA ARG A 154 8.46 -2.74 -12.28
C ARG A 154 8.75 -1.65 -11.24
N PRO A 155 9.77 -1.84 -10.39
CA PRO A 155 10.16 -0.79 -9.46
C PRO A 155 10.80 0.37 -10.21
N ALA A 156 10.62 1.57 -9.69
CA ALA A 156 11.44 2.68 -10.10
C ALA A 156 12.87 2.38 -9.62
N THR A 157 13.85 2.74 -10.43
CA THR A 157 15.24 2.62 -10.03
C THR A 157 15.88 3.99 -10.14
N GLN A 158 16.86 4.23 -9.29
CA GLN A 158 17.64 5.43 -9.42
C GLN A 158 18.59 5.29 -10.62
N GLU A 159 18.53 6.24 -11.53
CA GLU A 159 19.53 6.37 -12.61
C GLU A 159 20.64 7.30 -12.16
#